data_faa6e3e041387c704f9f2137ebc18fbd
#
_entry.id   faa6e3e041387c704f9f2137ebc18fbd
#
_cell.length_a   1.000
_cell.length_b   1.000
_cell.length_c   1.000
_cell.angle_alpha   90.00
_cell.angle_beta   90.00
_cell.angle_gamma   90.00
#
_symmetry.space_group_name_H-M   'P 1'
#
loop_
_entity.id
_entity.type
_entity.pdbx_description
1 polymer ?
#
loop_
_entity_poly.entity_id
_entity_poly.type
_entity_poly.pdbx_seq_one_letter_code
_entity_poly.pdbx_strand_id
1 'polypeptide(L)'
;MRGRKEVWIGLGILVILVLIIIGIKFFSTNGESIMESNLKTVYVATGGGKENFLADEEVNKIMKKKYGLNVIYDSWSNGKLIKNPLVREDGTKYDVMFCSDQRFYDYYKLAPDTTKGESARYTVQKGGLTLNTPIVIYSWDTVVDALIEQKIVTEKDGVYYITDMPKLISYILEGKKWKDIGVDMLYGSINIDSTDPVTSSPGATYYGLLLSIMCDGEITDEAVAENLPKLKEFYTKSGYMNNTPADLFELYLKTGVGGKPMIVDYEKSVIDFANSNPDGWEQVKDKMRILYPTPTIWNSHCIASFDEVGDEYYK
;
A
#
# COMPACT_ATOMS: atom_id res chain seq x y z
N MET A 1 -13.87 71.55 21.62
CA MET A 1 -14.98 70.57 21.72
C MET A 1 -15.05 69.55 20.58
N ARG A 2 -14.25 69.66 19.52
CA ARG A 2 -14.25 68.77 18.37
C ARG A 2 -13.58 67.39 18.68
N GLY A 3 -12.46 67.36 19.38
CA GLY A 3 -11.71 66.12 19.64
C GLY A 3 -12.39 65.05 20.53
N ARG A 4 -13.35 65.46 21.37
CA ARG A 4 -14.07 64.54 22.24
C ARG A 4 -15.07 63.65 21.49
N LYS A 5 -15.68 64.16 20.44
CA LYS A 5 -16.62 63.40 19.62
C LYS A 5 -15.90 62.34 18.74
N GLU A 6 -14.72 62.66 18.24
CA GLU A 6 -13.92 61.76 17.42
C GLU A 6 -13.38 60.57 18.23
N VAL A 7 -13.01 60.79 19.52
CA VAL A 7 -12.61 59.72 20.45
C VAL A 7 -13.75 58.76 20.72
N TRP A 8 -14.98 59.26 20.94
CA TRP A 8 -16.13 58.45 21.19
C TRP A 8 -16.60 57.65 19.96
N ILE A 9 -16.44 58.17 18.78
CA ILE A 9 -16.70 57.48 17.52
C ILE A 9 -15.65 56.37 17.30
N GLY A 10 -14.36 56.63 17.57
CA GLY A 10 -13.30 55.63 17.49
C GLY A 10 -13.51 54.48 18.50
N LEU A 11 -13.92 54.82 19.73
CA LEU A 11 -14.25 53.80 20.74
C LEU A 11 -15.43 52.93 20.36
N GLY A 12 -16.49 53.54 19.76
CA GLY A 12 -17.65 52.83 19.26
C GLY A 12 -17.30 51.84 18.16
N ILE A 13 -16.46 52.23 17.18
CA ILE A 13 -15.99 51.37 16.12
C ILE A 13 -15.15 50.21 16.68
N LEU A 14 -14.27 50.47 17.65
CA LEU A 14 -13.46 49.45 18.31
C LEU A 14 -14.33 48.40 19.03
N VAL A 15 -15.36 48.83 19.74
CA VAL A 15 -16.31 47.93 20.43
C VAL A 15 -17.06 47.07 19.39
N ILE A 16 -17.50 47.63 18.28
CA ILE A 16 -18.19 46.91 17.24
C ILE A 16 -17.25 45.86 16.59
N LEU A 17 -15.98 46.19 16.31
CA LEU A 17 -15.00 45.25 15.79
C LEU A 17 -14.71 44.12 16.79
N VAL A 18 -14.58 44.43 18.08
CA VAL A 18 -14.41 43.40 19.13
C VAL A 18 -15.63 42.47 19.18
N LEU A 19 -16.85 43.01 19.13
CA LEU A 19 -18.07 42.20 19.12
C LEU A 19 -18.20 41.34 17.87
N ILE A 20 -17.77 41.84 16.68
CA ILE A 20 -17.71 41.05 15.45
C ILE A 20 -16.71 39.91 15.60
N ILE A 21 -15.50 40.16 16.13
CA ILE A 21 -14.48 39.14 16.37
C ILE A 21 -14.95 38.08 17.37
N ILE A 22 -15.60 38.51 18.45
CA ILE A 22 -16.19 37.59 19.43
C ILE A 22 -17.34 36.78 18.81
N GLY A 23 -18.18 37.44 18.02
CA GLY A 23 -19.26 36.76 17.27
C GLY A 23 -18.73 35.72 16.29
N ILE A 24 -17.72 36.07 15.51
CA ILE A 24 -17.08 35.12 14.56
C ILE A 24 -16.45 33.93 15.31
N LYS A 25 -15.72 34.19 16.41
CA LYS A 25 -15.17 33.10 17.26
C LYS A 25 -16.26 32.22 17.86
N PHE A 26 -17.32 32.85 18.41
CA PHE A 26 -18.42 32.11 19.03
C PHE A 26 -19.21 31.26 18.02
N PHE A 27 -19.48 31.79 16.82
CA PHE A 27 -20.10 31.03 15.74
C PHE A 27 -19.18 29.95 15.17
N SER A 28 -17.86 30.18 15.06
CA SER A 28 -16.89 29.19 14.64
C SER A 28 -16.79 28.04 15.66
N THR A 29 -16.66 28.36 16.95
CA THR A 29 -16.52 27.35 18.01
C THR A 29 -17.83 26.57 18.24
N ASN A 30 -18.98 27.23 18.20
CA ASN A 30 -20.28 26.55 18.31
C ASN A 30 -20.63 25.77 17.03
N GLY A 31 -20.23 26.27 15.85
CA GLY A 31 -20.38 25.55 14.58
C GLY A 31 -19.56 24.26 14.55
N GLU A 32 -18.33 24.28 15.07
CA GLU A 32 -17.49 23.08 15.20
C GLU A 32 -18.05 22.10 16.25
N SER A 33 -18.53 22.56 17.40
CA SER A 33 -19.12 21.69 18.42
C SER A 33 -20.46 21.06 18.00
N ILE A 34 -21.29 21.77 17.24
CA ILE A 34 -22.56 21.24 16.70
C ILE A 34 -22.26 20.25 15.56
N MET A 35 -21.22 20.49 14.79
CA MET A 35 -20.77 19.59 13.74
C MET A 35 -20.20 18.28 14.32
N GLU A 36 -19.44 18.35 15.40
CA GLU A 36 -18.92 17.17 16.11
C GLU A 36 -20.01 16.32 16.78
N SER A 37 -21.09 16.93 17.27
CA SER A 37 -22.19 16.21 17.91
C SER A 37 -23.07 15.40 16.96
N ASN A 38 -22.97 15.64 15.65
CA ASN A 38 -23.76 14.95 14.61
C ASN A 38 -22.93 14.02 13.73
N LEU A 39 -21.67 13.78 14.07
CA LEU A 39 -20.84 12.86 13.30
C LEU A 39 -21.32 11.42 13.48
N LYS A 40 -21.45 10.69 12.36
CA LYS A 40 -21.61 9.24 12.39
C LYS A 40 -20.26 8.59 12.53
N THR A 41 -20.09 7.71 13.50
CA THR A 41 -18.88 6.91 13.60
C THR A 41 -18.93 5.75 12.64
N VAL A 42 -17.86 5.57 11.86
CA VAL A 42 -17.66 4.44 10.97
C VAL A 42 -16.46 3.63 11.43
N TYR A 43 -16.64 2.33 11.60
CA TYR A 43 -15.61 1.39 12.01
C TYR A 43 -15.05 0.66 10.80
N VAL A 44 -13.74 0.80 10.58
CA VAL A 44 -13.04 0.27 9.41
C VAL A 44 -12.05 -0.82 9.81
N ALA A 45 -12.26 -2.05 9.32
CA ALA A 45 -11.22 -3.08 9.36
C ALA A 45 -10.30 -2.89 8.16
N THR A 46 -9.04 -2.52 8.38
CA THR A 46 -8.10 -2.30 7.28
C THR A 46 -7.00 -3.36 7.24
N GLY A 47 -6.59 -3.75 6.04
CA GLY A 47 -5.31 -4.43 5.84
C GLY A 47 -4.14 -3.45 5.93
N GLY A 48 -2.93 -3.94 6.15
CA GLY A 48 -1.74 -3.10 6.31
C GLY A 48 -1.46 -2.13 5.17
N GLY A 49 -0.67 -1.10 5.48
CA GLY A 49 -0.19 -0.10 4.52
C GLY A 49 -1.14 1.07 4.25
N LYS A 50 -2.22 1.21 5.02
CA LYS A 50 -3.18 2.32 4.94
C LYS A 50 -3.26 3.16 6.22
N GLU A 51 -2.48 2.78 7.21
CA GLU A 51 -2.50 3.40 8.54
C GLU A 51 -2.17 4.90 8.45
N ASN A 52 -1.13 5.26 7.69
CA ASN A 52 -0.74 6.66 7.51
C ASN A 52 -1.84 7.47 6.82
N PHE A 53 -2.51 6.90 5.81
CA PHE A 53 -3.63 7.55 5.13
C PHE A 53 -4.84 7.73 6.05
N LEU A 54 -5.21 6.69 6.81
CA LEU A 54 -6.36 6.75 7.72
C LEU A 54 -6.09 7.60 8.97
N ALA A 55 -4.81 7.76 9.37
CA ALA A 55 -4.39 8.61 10.47
C ALA A 55 -4.16 10.08 10.05
N ASP A 56 -4.10 10.38 8.76
CA ASP A 56 -3.80 11.71 8.24
C ASP A 56 -4.85 12.74 8.70
N GLU A 57 -4.38 13.87 9.26
CA GLU A 57 -5.25 14.91 9.83
C GLU A 57 -6.12 15.58 8.77
N GLU A 58 -5.59 15.80 7.56
CA GLU A 58 -6.36 16.44 6.47
C GLU A 58 -7.43 15.50 5.93
N VAL A 59 -7.11 14.21 5.78
CA VAL A 59 -8.09 13.16 5.42
C VAL A 59 -9.21 13.12 6.46
N ASN A 60 -8.86 13.03 7.75
CA ASN A 60 -9.84 12.99 8.83
C ASN A 60 -10.70 14.26 8.88
N LYS A 61 -10.11 15.43 8.64
CA LYS A 61 -10.83 16.69 8.55
C LYS A 61 -11.82 16.72 7.37
N ILE A 62 -11.41 16.20 6.22
CA ILE A 62 -12.30 16.06 5.05
C ILE A 62 -13.47 15.13 5.38
N MET A 63 -13.18 13.96 5.97
CA MET A 63 -14.22 12.99 6.35
C MET A 63 -15.24 13.61 7.32
N LYS A 64 -14.78 14.32 8.35
CA LYS A 64 -15.65 15.01 9.29
C LYS A 64 -16.45 16.15 8.66
N LYS A 65 -15.78 17.07 7.96
CA LYS A 65 -16.41 18.29 7.47
C LYS A 65 -17.29 18.10 6.22
N LYS A 66 -16.85 17.25 5.30
CA LYS A 66 -17.54 17.05 4.02
C LYS A 66 -18.56 15.92 4.07
N TYR A 67 -18.22 14.84 4.80
CA TYR A 67 -19.02 13.62 4.81
C TYR A 67 -19.73 13.35 6.14
N GLY A 68 -19.45 14.13 7.20
CA GLY A 68 -20.05 13.95 8.51
C GLY A 68 -19.65 12.63 9.19
N LEU A 69 -18.48 12.09 8.84
CA LEU A 69 -18.01 10.79 9.33
C LEU A 69 -16.81 10.95 10.27
N ASN A 70 -16.87 10.24 11.40
CA ASN A 70 -15.75 10.03 12.30
C ASN A 70 -15.20 8.63 12.07
N VAL A 71 -14.02 8.52 11.46
CA VAL A 71 -13.41 7.24 11.08
C VAL A 71 -12.61 6.68 12.24
N ILE A 72 -12.93 5.45 12.65
CA ILE A 72 -12.16 4.66 13.61
C ILE A 72 -11.73 3.38 12.89
N TYR A 73 -10.45 3.07 12.90
CA TYR A 73 -9.93 1.91 12.18
C TYR A 73 -9.07 1.02 13.07
N ASP A 74 -9.07 -0.26 12.73
CA ASP A 74 -8.16 -1.25 13.29
C ASP A 74 -7.43 -1.95 12.15
N SER A 75 -6.10 -2.07 12.29
CA SER A 75 -5.26 -2.75 11.29
C SER A 75 -5.20 -4.24 11.57
N TRP A 76 -5.50 -5.04 10.54
CA TRP A 76 -5.56 -6.49 10.61
C TRP A 76 -4.61 -7.11 9.60
N SER A 77 -3.95 -8.20 9.97
CA SER A 77 -3.24 -8.99 8.98
C SER A 77 -4.24 -9.63 8.00
N ASN A 78 -3.81 -9.84 6.76
CA ASN A 78 -4.65 -10.41 5.71
C ASN A 78 -5.32 -11.73 6.14
N GLY A 79 -4.60 -12.63 6.82
CA GLY A 79 -5.17 -13.88 7.31
C GLY A 79 -6.24 -13.70 8.38
N LYS A 80 -6.19 -12.61 9.15
CA LYS A 80 -7.22 -12.29 10.15
C LYS A 80 -8.51 -11.80 9.52
N LEU A 81 -8.44 -11.07 8.40
CA LEU A 81 -9.63 -10.55 7.73
C LEU A 81 -10.63 -11.62 7.29
N ILE A 82 -10.16 -12.87 7.06
CA ILE A 82 -11.02 -13.98 6.62
C ILE A 82 -11.17 -15.10 7.65
N LYS A 83 -10.23 -15.27 8.59
CA LYS A 83 -10.23 -16.38 9.55
C LYS A 83 -10.88 -16.03 10.88
N ASN A 84 -10.83 -14.78 11.28
CA ASN A 84 -11.40 -14.31 12.54
C ASN A 84 -12.73 -13.60 12.28
N PRO A 85 -13.66 -13.61 13.25
CA PRO A 85 -14.84 -12.74 13.12
C PRO A 85 -14.40 -11.28 13.00
N LEU A 86 -14.97 -10.57 12.02
CA LEU A 86 -14.73 -9.15 11.81
C LEU A 86 -15.48 -8.33 12.87
N VAL A 87 -15.06 -8.46 14.11
CA VAL A 87 -15.58 -7.69 15.24
C VAL A 87 -14.42 -7.10 16.03
N ARG A 88 -14.65 -5.94 16.59
CA ARG A 88 -13.73 -5.27 17.50
C ARG A 88 -13.65 -6.04 18.82
N GLU A 89 -12.67 -5.73 19.66
CA GLU A 89 -12.52 -6.35 20.99
C GLU A 89 -13.72 -6.12 21.90
N ASP A 90 -14.44 -5.01 21.73
CA ASP A 90 -15.67 -4.69 22.47
C ASP A 90 -16.94 -5.35 21.89
N GLY A 91 -16.79 -6.15 20.84
CA GLY A 91 -17.89 -6.82 20.14
C GLY A 91 -18.60 -5.96 19.08
N THR A 92 -18.19 -4.69 18.89
CA THR A 92 -18.74 -3.83 17.83
C THR A 92 -18.36 -4.39 16.46
N LYS A 93 -19.32 -4.39 15.54
CA LYS A 93 -19.09 -4.80 14.14
C LYS A 93 -18.38 -3.68 13.39
N TYR A 94 -17.63 -4.07 12.36
CA TYR A 94 -17.14 -3.13 11.38
C TYR A 94 -18.20 -2.83 10.33
N ASP A 95 -18.29 -1.56 9.95
CA ASP A 95 -19.15 -1.07 8.88
C ASP A 95 -18.48 -1.24 7.52
N VAL A 96 -17.13 -1.25 7.51
CA VAL A 96 -16.32 -1.28 6.31
C VAL A 96 -15.11 -2.21 6.48
N MET A 97 -14.78 -2.93 5.41
CA MET A 97 -13.46 -3.54 5.22
C MET A 97 -12.71 -2.79 4.11
N PHE A 98 -11.51 -2.30 4.41
CA PHE A 98 -10.60 -1.73 3.42
C PHE A 98 -9.40 -2.66 3.25
N CYS A 99 -9.55 -3.67 2.41
CA CYS A 99 -8.54 -4.69 2.21
C CYS A 99 -7.40 -4.25 1.27
N SER A 100 -6.25 -4.90 1.41
CA SER A 100 -5.06 -4.64 0.59
C SER A 100 -4.99 -5.51 -0.65
N ASP A 101 -5.99 -6.37 -0.88
CA ASP A 101 -5.99 -7.33 -1.97
C ASP A 101 -7.43 -7.68 -2.33
N GLN A 102 -7.73 -7.70 -3.63
CA GLN A 102 -9.06 -7.99 -4.15
C GLN A 102 -9.58 -9.36 -3.72
N ARG A 103 -8.72 -10.35 -3.49
CA ARG A 103 -9.12 -11.69 -3.05
C ARG A 103 -9.94 -11.67 -1.76
N PHE A 104 -9.68 -10.74 -0.84
CA PHE A 104 -10.47 -10.58 0.38
C PHE A 104 -11.83 -9.98 0.12
N TYR A 105 -11.90 -9.01 -0.80
CA TYR A 105 -13.18 -8.46 -1.25
C TYR A 105 -14.04 -9.54 -1.90
N ASP A 106 -13.46 -10.31 -2.82
CA ASP A 106 -14.15 -11.39 -3.53
C ASP A 106 -14.59 -12.50 -2.56
N TYR A 107 -13.81 -12.80 -1.53
CA TYR A 107 -14.20 -13.75 -0.48
C TYR A 107 -15.53 -13.35 0.18
N TYR A 108 -15.69 -12.08 0.56
CA TYR A 108 -16.92 -11.59 1.17
C TYR A 108 -18.07 -11.44 0.17
N LYS A 109 -17.76 -11.15 -1.08
CA LYS A 109 -18.76 -10.95 -2.14
C LYS A 109 -19.28 -12.26 -2.74
N LEU A 110 -18.40 -13.24 -2.96
CA LEU A 110 -18.67 -14.43 -3.75
C LEU A 110 -18.91 -15.68 -2.90
N ALA A 111 -18.26 -15.79 -1.74
CA ALA A 111 -18.41 -16.98 -0.90
C ALA A 111 -19.80 -17.05 -0.26
N PRO A 112 -20.44 -18.23 -0.28
CA PRO A 112 -21.68 -18.44 0.44
C PRO A 112 -21.54 -18.14 1.94
N ASP A 113 -22.60 -17.64 2.57
CA ASP A 113 -22.58 -17.30 3.99
C ASP A 113 -22.15 -18.47 4.88
N THR A 114 -22.53 -19.69 4.50
CA THR A 114 -22.18 -20.92 5.21
C THR A 114 -20.68 -21.21 5.25
N THR A 115 -19.89 -20.67 4.34
CA THR A 115 -18.42 -20.87 4.27
C THR A 115 -17.63 -19.82 5.05
N LYS A 116 -18.27 -18.72 5.42
CA LYS A 116 -17.64 -17.59 6.11
C LYS A 116 -17.54 -17.75 7.62
N GLY A 117 -18.16 -18.79 8.19
CA GLY A 117 -18.23 -18.97 9.63
C GLY A 117 -18.89 -17.77 10.31
N GLU A 118 -18.26 -17.23 11.36
CA GLU A 118 -18.77 -16.02 12.02
C GLU A 118 -18.68 -14.76 11.15
N SER A 119 -17.86 -14.74 10.13
CA SER A 119 -17.82 -13.69 9.10
C SER A 119 -19.05 -13.70 8.19
N ALA A 120 -19.89 -14.73 8.24
CA ALA A 120 -21.17 -14.83 7.51
C ALA A 120 -22.14 -13.66 7.76
N ARG A 121 -21.96 -12.94 8.86
CA ARG A 121 -22.76 -11.75 9.18
C ARG A 121 -22.42 -10.52 8.33
N TYR A 122 -21.39 -10.61 7.51
CA TYR A 122 -20.93 -9.51 6.65
C TYR A 122 -21.28 -9.83 5.20
N THR A 123 -22.33 -9.21 4.71
CA THR A 123 -22.69 -9.22 3.29
C THR A 123 -22.27 -7.90 2.68
N VAL A 124 -21.49 -7.94 1.62
CA VAL A 124 -21.09 -6.72 0.90
C VAL A 124 -22.29 -6.08 0.27
N GLN A 125 -22.65 -4.88 0.73
CA GLN A 125 -23.74 -4.08 0.15
C GLN A 125 -23.25 -3.24 -1.02
N LYS A 126 -22.16 -2.51 -0.82
CA LYS A 126 -21.44 -1.77 -1.87
C LYS A 126 -19.96 -1.99 -1.73
N GLY A 127 -19.23 -1.72 -2.78
CA GLY A 127 -17.79 -1.78 -2.75
C GLY A 127 -17.20 -1.94 -4.13
N GLY A 128 -15.90 -1.89 -4.16
CA GLY A 128 -15.13 -2.03 -5.39
C GLY A 128 -13.67 -1.66 -5.20
N LEU A 129 -13.01 -1.61 -6.32
CA LEU A 129 -11.62 -1.21 -6.45
C LEU A 129 -11.47 0.28 -6.14
N THR A 130 -10.51 0.63 -5.31
CA THR A 130 -10.22 2.02 -4.95
C THR A 130 -8.82 2.45 -5.33
N LEU A 131 -7.82 1.62 -5.05
CA LEU A 131 -6.41 1.91 -5.33
C LEU A 131 -5.76 0.70 -5.98
N ASN A 132 -4.86 0.95 -6.92
CA ASN A 132 -4.04 -0.07 -7.55
C ASN A 132 -2.57 0.27 -7.38
N THR A 133 -1.77 -0.74 -7.08
CA THR A 133 -0.32 -0.62 -7.08
C THR A 133 0.28 -1.83 -7.80
N PRO A 134 1.22 -1.61 -8.75
CA PRO A 134 1.92 -2.74 -9.37
C PRO A 134 2.94 -3.32 -8.41
N ILE A 135 3.25 -4.60 -8.59
CA ILE A 135 4.48 -5.17 -8.05
C ILE A 135 5.65 -4.68 -8.91
N VAL A 136 6.71 -4.22 -8.26
CA VAL A 136 7.93 -3.73 -8.93
C VAL A 136 9.16 -4.37 -8.30
N ILE A 137 10.27 -4.30 -9.02
CA ILE A 137 11.58 -4.70 -8.52
C ILE A 137 12.43 -3.45 -8.42
N TYR A 138 12.85 -3.12 -7.20
CA TYR A 138 13.83 -2.06 -6.95
C TYR A 138 15.23 -2.60 -7.19
N SER A 139 16.05 -1.82 -7.83
CA SER A 139 17.43 -2.14 -8.15
C SER A 139 18.31 -0.89 -8.21
N TRP A 140 19.53 -1.06 -8.63
CA TRP A 140 20.53 -0.01 -8.73
C TRP A 140 21.02 0.12 -10.17
N ASP A 141 21.42 1.32 -10.57
CA ASP A 141 21.90 1.65 -11.91
C ASP A 141 22.86 0.58 -12.47
N THR A 142 23.93 0.28 -11.75
CA THR A 142 24.95 -0.69 -12.15
C THR A 142 24.40 -2.09 -12.45
N VAL A 143 23.41 -2.54 -11.66
CA VAL A 143 22.75 -3.84 -11.87
C VAL A 143 21.84 -3.78 -13.08
N VAL A 144 21.10 -2.68 -13.22
CA VAL A 144 20.15 -2.50 -14.34
C VAL A 144 20.88 -2.39 -15.66
N ASP A 145 22.00 -1.69 -15.72
CA ASP A 145 22.84 -1.60 -16.92
C ASP A 145 23.30 -2.99 -17.39
N ALA A 146 23.75 -3.84 -16.46
CA ALA A 146 24.12 -5.21 -16.78
C ALA A 146 22.91 -6.05 -17.27
N LEU A 147 21.73 -5.87 -16.67
CA LEU A 147 20.52 -6.56 -17.11
C LEU A 147 20.03 -6.08 -18.50
N ILE A 148 20.28 -4.82 -18.86
CA ILE A 148 20.03 -4.29 -20.21
C ILE A 148 20.97 -4.94 -21.21
N GLU A 149 22.25 -5.05 -20.91
CA GLU A 149 23.23 -5.76 -21.78
C GLU A 149 22.83 -7.22 -21.98
N GLN A 150 22.27 -7.86 -20.96
CA GLN A 150 21.73 -9.22 -21.06
C GLN A 150 20.39 -9.28 -21.81
N LYS A 151 19.79 -8.16 -22.23
CA LYS A 151 18.46 -8.07 -22.87
C LYS A 151 17.33 -8.62 -21.97
N ILE A 152 17.50 -8.53 -20.67
CA ILE A 152 16.49 -8.86 -19.67
C ILE A 152 15.62 -7.64 -19.37
N VAL A 153 16.27 -6.46 -19.32
CA VAL A 153 15.62 -5.18 -19.07
C VAL A 153 15.66 -4.33 -20.35
N THR A 154 14.60 -3.60 -20.58
CA THR A 154 14.50 -2.57 -21.64
C THR A 154 14.13 -1.24 -21.00
N GLU A 155 14.86 -0.20 -21.33
CA GLU A 155 14.50 1.19 -20.97
C GLU A 155 13.66 1.79 -22.09
N LYS A 156 12.58 2.44 -21.72
CA LYS A 156 11.72 3.19 -22.64
C LYS A 156 11.23 4.46 -21.97
N ASP A 157 11.59 5.61 -22.52
CA ASP A 157 11.16 6.94 -22.03
C ASP A 157 11.50 7.18 -20.54
N GLY A 158 12.66 6.69 -20.08
CA GLY A 158 13.11 6.79 -18.68
C GLY A 158 12.49 5.77 -17.74
N VAL A 159 11.67 4.84 -18.24
CA VAL A 159 11.05 3.76 -17.46
C VAL A 159 11.71 2.42 -17.82
N TYR A 160 12.00 1.62 -16.81
CA TYR A 160 12.68 0.33 -16.97
C TYR A 160 11.69 -0.82 -16.86
N TYR A 161 11.68 -1.72 -17.85
CA TYR A 161 10.81 -2.88 -17.90
C TYR A 161 11.63 -4.15 -17.92
N ILE A 162 11.30 -5.13 -17.06
CA ILE A 162 11.84 -6.48 -17.19
C ILE A 162 11.02 -7.18 -18.27
N THR A 163 11.54 -7.21 -19.48
CA THR A 163 10.84 -7.75 -20.65
C THR A 163 11.08 -9.25 -20.86
N ASP A 164 12.07 -9.83 -20.17
CA ASP A 164 12.38 -11.26 -20.21
C ASP A 164 12.50 -11.84 -18.79
N MET A 165 11.35 -11.89 -18.09
CA MET A 165 11.26 -12.54 -16.78
C MET A 165 11.64 -14.02 -16.79
N PRO A 166 11.25 -14.85 -17.81
CA PRO A 166 11.69 -16.23 -17.88
C PRO A 166 13.21 -16.40 -17.86
N LYS A 167 13.94 -15.55 -18.58
CA LYS A 167 15.41 -15.57 -18.58
C LYS A 167 16.01 -15.18 -17.23
N LEU A 168 15.45 -14.16 -16.56
CA LEU A 168 15.89 -13.79 -15.22
C LEU A 168 15.64 -14.91 -14.20
N ILE A 169 14.49 -15.57 -14.28
CA ILE A 169 14.17 -16.75 -13.46
C ILE A 169 15.17 -17.89 -13.73
N SER A 170 15.52 -18.14 -14.99
CA SER A 170 16.51 -19.20 -15.33
C SER A 170 17.87 -18.89 -14.73
N TYR A 171 18.32 -17.64 -14.79
CA TYR A 171 19.62 -17.24 -14.19
C TYR A 171 19.64 -17.51 -12.66
N ILE A 172 18.53 -17.24 -11.97
CA ILE A 172 18.41 -17.50 -10.54
C ILE A 172 18.41 -19.01 -10.25
N LEU A 173 17.64 -19.78 -11.01
CA LEU A 173 17.56 -21.24 -10.86
C LEU A 173 18.88 -21.94 -11.19
N GLU A 174 19.61 -21.47 -12.18
CA GLU A 174 20.95 -21.98 -12.56
C GLU A 174 22.04 -21.57 -11.55
N GLY A 175 21.73 -20.62 -10.64
CA GLY A 175 22.70 -20.08 -9.68
C GLY A 175 23.79 -19.23 -10.35
N LYS A 176 23.43 -18.56 -11.47
CA LYS A 176 24.33 -17.66 -12.19
C LYS A 176 24.78 -16.53 -11.30
N LYS A 177 26.06 -16.18 -11.36
CA LYS A 177 26.65 -15.18 -10.47
C LYS A 177 26.58 -13.79 -11.10
N TRP A 178 26.59 -12.74 -10.29
CA TRP A 178 26.65 -11.36 -10.74
C TRP A 178 27.82 -11.07 -11.67
N LYS A 179 29.00 -11.63 -11.36
CA LYS A 179 30.19 -11.51 -12.22
C LYS A 179 30.01 -12.10 -13.61
N ASP A 180 29.15 -13.11 -13.77
CA ASP A 180 28.91 -13.78 -15.05
C ASP A 180 28.10 -12.89 -16.02
N ILE A 181 27.55 -11.79 -15.52
CA ILE A 181 26.86 -10.76 -16.30
C ILE A 181 27.56 -9.40 -16.23
N GLY A 182 28.82 -9.35 -15.80
CA GLY A 182 29.63 -8.14 -15.82
C GLY A 182 29.54 -7.26 -14.57
N VAL A 183 28.90 -7.73 -13.49
CA VAL A 183 28.84 -6.98 -12.21
C VAL A 183 29.88 -7.52 -11.24
N ASP A 184 31.14 -7.28 -11.52
CA ASP A 184 32.29 -7.86 -10.79
C ASP A 184 32.37 -7.41 -9.32
N MET A 185 31.78 -6.25 -9.00
CA MET A 185 31.75 -5.73 -7.64
C MET A 185 30.80 -6.48 -6.70
N LEU A 186 29.89 -7.31 -7.23
CA LEU A 186 28.93 -8.07 -6.46
C LEU A 186 29.36 -9.54 -6.31
N TYR A 187 29.24 -10.03 -5.09
CA TYR A 187 29.50 -11.43 -4.77
C TYR A 187 28.21 -12.25 -4.77
N GLY A 188 28.36 -13.57 -5.04
CA GLY A 188 27.26 -14.52 -4.97
C GLY A 188 26.45 -14.63 -6.26
N SER A 189 25.33 -15.32 -6.15
CA SER A 189 24.43 -15.59 -7.27
C SER A 189 23.41 -14.45 -7.43
N ILE A 190 22.92 -14.31 -8.66
CA ILE A 190 21.82 -13.42 -8.97
C ILE A 190 20.60 -13.86 -8.14
N ASN A 191 20.01 -12.91 -7.43
CA ASN A 191 18.81 -13.13 -6.63
C ASN A 191 17.96 -11.88 -6.58
N ILE A 192 16.67 -12.07 -6.32
CA ILE A 192 15.70 -11.02 -6.00
C ILE A 192 15.20 -11.32 -4.60
N ASP A 193 15.53 -10.45 -3.66
CA ASP A 193 15.04 -10.60 -2.29
C ASP A 193 13.56 -10.24 -2.21
N SER A 194 12.79 -11.04 -1.50
CA SER A 194 11.36 -10.87 -1.29
C SER A 194 11.02 -10.92 0.19
N THR A 195 9.81 -10.52 0.52
CA THR A 195 9.19 -10.82 1.81
C THR A 195 8.55 -12.22 1.78
N ASP A 196 8.34 -12.79 2.97
CA ASP A 196 7.72 -14.11 3.10
C ASP A 196 6.30 -14.12 2.51
N PRO A 197 6.03 -14.98 1.51
CA PRO A 197 4.72 -15.04 0.84
C PRO A 197 3.57 -15.49 1.75
N VAL A 198 3.86 -16.12 2.88
CA VAL A 198 2.84 -16.56 3.85
C VAL A 198 2.34 -15.38 4.71
N THR A 199 3.23 -14.45 5.04
CA THR A 199 2.94 -13.35 5.97
C THR A 199 2.77 -12.00 5.30
N SER A 200 3.29 -11.83 4.08
CA SER A 200 3.36 -10.56 3.37
C SER A 200 2.65 -10.59 2.03
N SER A 201 1.87 -9.54 1.77
CA SER A 201 1.12 -9.36 0.51
C SER A 201 2.02 -9.21 -0.72
N PRO A 202 3.08 -8.36 -0.71
CA PRO A 202 4.01 -8.27 -1.84
C PRO A 202 4.70 -9.60 -2.13
N GLY A 203 5.12 -10.32 -1.09
CA GLY A 203 5.69 -11.66 -1.24
C GLY A 203 4.72 -12.62 -1.92
N ALA A 204 3.49 -12.72 -1.42
CA ALA A 204 2.46 -13.58 -2.02
C ALA A 204 2.17 -13.20 -3.48
N THR A 205 2.07 -11.90 -3.79
CA THR A 205 1.84 -11.39 -5.15
C THR A 205 3.01 -11.72 -6.07
N TYR A 206 4.24 -11.56 -5.60
CA TYR A 206 5.44 -11.88 -6.38
C TYR A 206 5.55 -13.37 -6.71
N TYR A 207 5.34 -14.26 -5.73
CA TYR A 207 5.34 -15.69 -6.00
C TYR A 207 4.17 -16.14 -6.89
N GLY A 208 3.02 -15.47 -6.81
CA GLY A 208 1.92 -15.63 -7.77
C GLY A 208 2.31 -15.21 -9.18
N LEU A 209 3.01 -14.10 -9.34
CA LEU A 209 3.55 -13.66 -10.63
C LEU A 209 4.56 -14.67 -11.20
N LEU A 210 5.50 -15.15 -10.39
CA LEU A 210 6.48 -16.15 -10.80
C LEU A 210 5.80 -17.43 -11.29
N LEU A 211 4.79 -17.92 -10.56
CA LEU A 211 4.03 -19.10 -10.95
C LEU A 211 3.29 -18.86 -12.27
N SER A 212 2.64 -17.71 -12.41
CA SER A 212 1.95 -17.36 -13.68
C SER A 212 2.90 -17.34 -14.86
N ILE A 213 4.10 -16.77 -14.69
CA ILE A 213 5.13 -16.75 -15.73
C ILE A 213 5.63 -18.15 -16.05
N MET A 214 5.87 -18.99 -15.02
CA MET A 214 6.30 -20.38 -15.21
C MET A 214 5.25 -21.24 -15.93
N CYS A 215 3.96 -20.90 -15.80
CA CYS A 215 2.84 -21.54 -16.48
C CYS A 215 2.46 -20.85 -17.81
N ASP A 216 3.31 -19.97 -18.35
CA ASP A 216 3.04 -19.20 -19.58
C ASP A 216 1.70 -18.44 -19.57
N GLY A 217 1.24 -18.05 -18.38
CA GLY A 217 -0.04 -17.35 -18.15
C GLY A 217 -1.27 -18.26 -18.09
N GLU A 218 -1.15 -19.54 -18.38
CA GLU A 218 -2.24 -20.52 -18.33
C GLU A 218 -2.24 -21.26 -16.98
N ILE A 219 -2.99 -20.73 -16.01
CA ILE A 219 -3.05 -21.31 -14.66
C ILE A 219 -4.13 -22.37 -14.60
N THR A 220 -3.75 -23.62 -14.93
CA THR A 220 -4.57 -24.83 -14.72
C THR A 220 -4.00 -25.66 -13.56
N ASP A 221 -4.77 -26.58 -13.02
CA ASP A 221 -4.30 -27.48 -11.95
C ASP A 221 -3.08 -28.30 -12.40
N GLU A 222 -3.06 -28.73 -13.66
CA GLU A 222 -1.98 -29.48 -14.27
C GLU A 222 -0.71 -28.62 -14.42
N ALA A 223 -0.83 -27.40 -14.98
CA ALA A 223 0.30 -26.48 -15.18
C ALA A 223 0.90 -26.06 -13.83
N VAL A 224 0.04 -25.83 -12.83
CA VAL A 224 0.49 -25.52 -11.45
C VAL A 224 1.25 -26.70 -10.86
N ALA A 225 0.70 -27.92 -10.95
CA ALA A 225 1.35 -29.13 -10.42
C ALA A 225 2.72 -29.39 -11.07
N GLU A 226 2.86 -29.13 -12.36
CA GLU A 226 4.11 -29.28 -13.11
C GLU A 226 5.17 -28.24 -12.68
N ASN A 227 4.76 -26.97 -12.48
CA ASN A 227 5.69 -25.88 -12.19
C ASN A 227 5.95 -25.64 -10.68
N LEU A 228 5.15 -26.23 -9.80
CA LEU A 228 5.31 -26.09 -8.35
C LEU A 228 6.69 -26.52 -7.83
N PRO A 229 7.32 -27.64 -8.30
CA PRO A 229 8.68 -27.99 -7.91
C PRO A 229 9.72 -26.92 -8.28
N LYS A 230 9.57 -26.30 -9.46
CA LYS A 230 10.44 -25.21 -9.93
C LYS A 230 10.27 -23.94 -9.09
N LEU A 231 9.03 -23.59 -8.74
CA LEU A 231 8.73 -22.49 -7.84
C LEU A 231 9.30 -22.73 -6.44
N LYS A 232 9.22 -23.95 -5.94
CA LYS A 232 9.80 -24.35 -4.64
C LYS A 232 11.32 -24.26 -4.67
N GLU A 233 11.98 -24.63 -5.77
CA GLU A 233 13.43 -24.45 -5.93
C GLU A 233 13.80 -22.96 -5.90
N PHE A 234 13.07 -22.12 -6.62
CA PHE A 234 13.24 -20.67 -6.60
C PHE A 234 13.09 -20.11 -5.18
N TYR A 235 12.04 -20.50 -4.47
CA TYR A 235 11.81 -20.11 -3.08
C TYR A 235 13.00 -20.51 -2.18
N THR A 236 13.51 -21.73 -2.33
CA THR A 236 14.66 -22.21 -1.55
C THR A 236 15.92 -21.39 -1.83
N LYS A 237 16.14 -20.99 -3.07
CA LYS A 237 17.30 -20.16 -3.48
C LYS A 237 17.20 -18.71 -3.00
N SER A 238 16.00 -18.21 -2.73
CA SER A 238 15.79 -16.86 -2.19
C SER A 238 16.32 -16.70 -0.75
N GLY A 239 16.53 -17.79 -0.04
CA GLY A 239 17.14 -17.77 1.30
C GLY A 239 16.26 -17.12 2.38
N TYR A 240 16.85 -16.31 3.24
CA TYR A 240 16.12 -15.61 4.30
C TYR A 240 15.23 -14.51 3.72
N MET A 241 13.99 -14.49 4.16
CA MET A 241 13.01 -13.48 3.76
C MET A 241 12.58 -12.62 4.95
N ASN A 242 12.46 -11.32 4.71
CA ASN A 242 11.92 -10.40 5.70
C ASN A 242 10.42 -10.64 5.90
N ASN A 243 9.93 -10.40 7.11
CA ASN A 243 8.50 -10.55 7.41
C ASN A 243 7.65 -9.40 6.88
N THR A 244 8.23 -8.19 6.78
CA THR A 244 7.52 -7.00 6.33
C THR A 244 8.22 -6.32 5.16
N PRO A 245 7.45 -5.68 4.26
CA PRO A 245 8.00 -4.87 3.18
C PRO A 245 8.85 -3.70 3.69
N ALA A 246 8.41 -3.04 4.77
CA ALA A 246 9.13 -1.92 5.35
C ALA A 246 10.54 -2.30 5.79
N ASP A 247 10.70 -3.45 6.48
CA ASP A 247 12.02 -3.94 6.90
C ASP A 247 12.91 -4.26 5.71
N LEU A 248 12.35 -4.87 4.64
CA LEU A 248 13.10 -5.19 3.44
C LEU A 248 13.54 -3.92 2.70
N PHE A 249 12.66 -2.95 2.53
CA PHE A 249 12.97 -1.70 1.85
C PHE A 249 13.97 -0.85 2.65
N GLU A 250 13.83 -0.79 3.97
CA GLU A 250 14.81 -0.13 4.84
C GLU A 250 16.20 -0.78 4.72
N LEU A 251 16.25 -2.12 4.71
CA LEU A 251 17.51 -2.86 4.54
C LEU A 251 18.13 -2.60 3.16
N TYR A 252 17.31 -2.53 2.10
CA TYR A 252 17.74 -2.17 0.76
C TYR A 252 18.42 -0.80 0.73
N LEU A 253 17.80 0.21 1.33
CA LEU A 253 18.35 1.55 1.42
C LEU A 253 19.64 1.59 2.24
N LYS A 254 19.70 0.90 3.38
CA LYS A 254 20.86 0.89 4.29
C LYS A 254 22.07 0.17 3.72
N THR A 255 21.85 -0.94 3.03
CA THR A 255 22.96 -1.80 2.56
C THR A 255 23.38 -1.52 1.12
N GLY A 256 22.56 -0.81 0.38
CA GLY A 256 22.83 -0.43 -1.02
C GLY A 256 23.01 -1.65 -1.93
N VAL A 257 23.60 -1.41 -3.09
CA VAL A 257 23.81 -2.43 -4.13
C VAL A 257 24.58 -3.65 -3.63
N GLY A 258 25.55 -3.46 -2.72
CA GLY A 258 26.37 -4.56 -2.21
C GLY A 258 25.64 -5.54 -1.33
N GLY A 259 24.60 -5.09 -0.61
CA GLY A 259 23.84 -5.95 0.30
C GLY A 259 22.52 -6.44 -0.29
N LYS A 260 21.84 -5.58 -1.04
CA LYS A 260 20.53 -5.85 -1.67
C LYS A 260 20.53 -5.34 -3.11
N PRO A 261 21.08 -6.12 -4.06
CA PRO A 261 21.11 -5.72 -5.47
C PRO A 261 19.74 -5.56 -6.11
N MET A 262 18.80 -6.44 -5.76
CA MET A 262 17.40 -6.39 -6.20
C MET A 262 16.47 -6.81 -5.07
N ILE A 263 15.39 -6.07 -4.88
CA ILE A 263 14.29 -6.44 -3.99
C ILE A 263 12.95 -6.27 -4.70
N VAL A 264 11.95 -7.03 -4.29
CA VAL A 264 10.59 -6.87 -4.78
C VAL A 264 9.69 -6.24 -3.72
N ASP A 265 8.91 -5.26 -4.12
CA ASP A 265 7.90 -4.61 -3.28
C ASP A 265 6.86 -3.89 -4.16
N TYR A 266 5.91 -3.21 -3.54
CA TYR A 266 5.01 -2.30 -4.24
C TYR A 266 5.68 -0.97 -4.58
N GLU A 267 5.25 -0.35 -5.69
CA GLU A 267 5.72 0.98 -6.10
C GLU A 267 5.52 2.05 -5.01
N LYS A 268 4.52 1.89 -4.17
CA LYS A 268 4.20 2.77 -3.04
C LYS A 268 5.41 3.03 -2.12
N SER A 269 6.28 2.05 -1.92
CA SER A 269 7.36 2.15 -0.93
C SER A 269 8.36 3.26 -1.24
N VAL A 270 8.69 3.48 -2.52
CA VAL A 270 9.55 4.61 -2.92
C VAL A 270 8.85 5.95 -2.80
N ILE A 271 7.54 5.99 -3.08
CA ILE A 271 6.74 7.22 -2.95
C ILE A 271 6.68 7.65 -1.48
N ASP A 272 6.38 6.72 -0.59
CA ASP A 272 6.36 6.97 0.86
C ASP A 272 7.75 7.42 1.37
N PHE A 273 8.81 6.78 0.91
CA PHE A 273 10.18 7.14 1.27
C PHE A 273 10.54 8.56 0.80
N ALA A 274 10.28 8.88 -0.46
CA ALA A 274 10.58 10.20 -1.02
C ALA A 274 9.82 11.33 -0.28
N ASN A 275 8.58 11.07 0.12
CA ASN A 275 7.76 12.04 0.85
C ASN A 275 8.17 12.18 2.33
N SER A 276 8.52 11.07 2.99
CA SER A 276 8.85 11.07 4.43
C SER A 276 10.31 11.43 4.72
N ASN A 277 11.22 11.22 3.76
CA ASN A 277 12.65 11.48 3.89
C ASN A 277 13.24 12.09 2.61
N PRO A 278 12.93 13.38 2.31
CA PRO A 278 13.41 14.06 1.10
C PRO A 278 14.94 14.09 0.98
N ASP A 279 15.64 14.29 2.09
CA ASP A 279 17.12 14.33 2.11
C ASP A 279 17.72 12.96 1.77
N GLY A 280 17.13 11.88 2.27
CA GLY A 280 17.52 10.52 1.92
C GLY A 280 17.21 10.19 0.46
N TRP A 281 16.08 10.65 -0.03
CA TRP A 281 15.70 10.50 -1.44
C TRP A 281 16.73 11.16 -2.38
N GLU A 282 17.13 12.40 -2.11
CA GLU A 282 18.15 13.10 -2.89
C GLU A 282 19.48 12.34 -2.99
N GLN A 283 19.82 11.53 -1.99
CA GLN A 283 21.07 10.73 -1.98
C GLN A 283 21.01 9.48 -2.87
N VAL A 284 19.81 8.93 -3.11
CA VAL A 284 19.66 7.64 -3.79
C VAL A 284 18.95 7.72 -5.14
N LYS A 285 18.17 8.78 -5.40
CA LYS A 285 17.31 8.91 -6.60
C LYS A 285 18.04 8.70 -7.93
N ASP A 286 19.28 9.15 -8.04
CA ASP A 286 20.08 9.06 -9.26
C ASP A 286 20.62 7.65 -9.53
N LYS A 287 20.68 6.80 -8.48
CA LYS A 287 21.21 5.43 -8.53
C LYS A 287 20.15 4.37 -8.45
N MET A 288 19.05 4.65 -7.75
CA MET A 288 17.91 3.73 -7.64
C MET A 288 17.20 3.61 -8.98
N ARG A 289 16.76 2.40 -9.30
CA ARG A 289 15.94 2.09 -10.47
C ARG A 289 14.73 1.28 -10.04
N ILE A 290 13.59 1.60 -10.65
CA ILE A 290 12.34 0.85 -10.49
C ILE A 290 12.11 0.08 -11.78
N LEU A 291 12.02 -1.23 -11.66
CA LEU A 291 11.83 -2.15 -12.78
C LEU A 291 10.41 -2.70 -12.74
N TYR A 292 9.69 -2.56 -13.84
CA TYR A 292 8.34 -3.08 -14.00
C TYR A 292 8.39 -4.43 -14.71
N PRO A 293 8.05 -5.55 -14.04
CA PRO A 293 7.95 -6.85 -14.69
C PRO A 293 6.88 -6.82 -15.80
N THR A 294 7.16 -7.50 -16.91
CA THR A 294 6.22 -7.64 -18.02
C THR A 294 6.14 -9.13 -18.39
N PRO A 295 5.02 -9.80 -18.08
CA PRO A 295 3.80 -9.30 -17.44
C PRO A 295 3.97 -8.92 -15.98
N THR A 296 2.98 -8.19 -15.40
CA THR A 296 2.95 -7.86 -13.98
C THR A 296 1.59 -8.17 -13.34
N ILE A 297 1.54 -8.17 -12.02
CA ILE A 297 0.30 -8.24 -11.25
C ILE A 297 0.06 -6.91 -10.56
N TRP A 298 -1.15 -6.41 -10.68
CA TRP A 298 -1.63 -5.25 -9.95
C TRP A 298 -2.28 -5.70 -8.66
N ASN A 299 -1.81 -5.15 -7.55
CA ASN A 299 -2.49 -5.35 -6.28
C ASN A 299 -3.59 -4.31 -6.13
N SER A 300 -4.82 -4.79 -6.02
CA SER A 300 -6.02 -3.96 -6.01
C SER A 300 -6.55 -3.85 -4.59
N HIS A 301 -6.46 -2.65 -4.02
CA HIS A 301 -7.07 -2.35 -2.73
C HIS A 301 -8.56 -2.10 -2.93
N CYS A 302 -9.38 -2.79 -2.17
CA CYS A 302 -10.82 -2.72 -2.29
C CYS A 302 -11.46 -2.26 -0.99
N ILE A 303 -12.57 -1.51 -1.13
CA ILE A 303 -13.48 -1.21 -0.04
C ILE A 303 -14.72 -2.10 -0.19
N ALA A 304 -15.15 -2.69 0.91
CA ALA A 304 -16.43 -3.38 1.03
C ALA A 304 -17.21 -2.74 2.18
N SER A 305 -18.39 -2.21 1.90
CA SER A 305 -19.34 -1.76 2.92
C SER A 305 -20.27 -2.90 3.32
N PHE A 306 -20.66 -2.93 4.58
CA PHE A 306 -21.49 -3.97 5.15
C PHE A 306 -22.84 -3.47 5.65
N ASP A 307 -23.03 -2.14 5.73
CA ASP A 307 -24.25 -1.47 6.16
C ASP A 307 -24.38 -0.05 5.58
N GLU A 308 -25.40 0.66 6.01
CA GLU A 308 -25.69 2.03 5.53
C GLU A 308 -24.59 3.04 5.91
N VAL A 309 -23.92 2.87 7.07
CA VAL A 309 -22.83 3.76 7.48
C VAL A 309 -21.59 3.51 6.62
N GLY A 310 -21.28 2.26 6.37
CA GLY A 310 -20.22 1.86 5.45
C GLY A 310 -20.49 2.33 4.01
N ASP A 311 -21.75 2.35 3.58
CA ASP A 311 -22.16 2.86 2.29
C ASP A 311 -21.92 4.37 2.13
N GLU A 312 -22.02 5.14 3.21
CA GLU A 312 -21.65 6.56 3.21
C GLU A 312 -20.14 6.78 3.13
N TYR A 313 -19.36 5.91 3.77
CA TYR A 313 -17.90 5.93 3.66
C TYR A 313 -17.40 5.60 2.25
N TYR A 314 -18.11 4.72 1.53
CA TYR A 314 -17.73 4.32 0.16
C TYR A 314 -18.03 5.39 -0.90
N LYS A 315 -18.88 6.37 -0.64
CA LYS A 315 -19.20 7.48 -1.58
C LYS A 315 -18.01 8.43 -1.80
#